data_29c96668740f750e9f0f76522a8181e4
#
_entry.id   29c96668740f750e9f0f76522a8181e4
#
_cell.length_a   1.000
_cell.length_b   1.000
_cell.length_c   1.000
_cell.angle_alpha   90.00
_cell.angle_beta   90.00
_cell.angle_gamma   90.00
#
_symmetry.space_group_name_H-M   'P 1'
#
loop_
_entity.id
_entity.type
_entity.pdbx_description
1 polymer ?
#
loop_
_entity_poly.entity_id
_entity_poly.type
_entity_poly.pdbx_seq_one_letter_code
_entity_poly.pdbx_strand_id
1 'polypeptide(L)'
;MCDTLGVLRGSYALFGKNSDLSSNEAEVTELYPARIYDGDEVACTYRLIPQAKETLSVLLSRPVWMWGAEIGVNEAGVAIGNEAVFTKGKYGA
;
A
#
# COMPACT_ATOMS: atom_id res chain seq x y z
N MET A 1 -11.83 -11.28 1.37
CA MET A 1 -10.54 -12.02 1.50
C MET A 1 -9.62 -11.63 0.37
N CYS A 2 -8.34 -11.65 0.60
CA CYS A 2 -7.34 -11.24 -0.39
C CYS A 2 -6.36 -12.37 -0.64
N ASP A 3 -5.75 -12.36 -1.81
CA ASP A 3 -4.66 -13.28 -2.15
C ASP A 3 -3.54 -12.50 -2.81
N THR A 4 -2.30 -12.89 -2.52
CA THR A 4 -1.11 -12.32 -3.14
C THR A 4 -0.31 -13.41 -3.83
N LEU A 5 0.38 -13.04 -4.92
CA LEU A 5 1.22 -13.94 -5.71
C LEU A 5 2.51 -13.24 -6.08
N GLY A 6 3.62 -13.91 -5.86
CA GLY A 6 4.92 -13.45 -6.34
C GLY A 6 5.57 -14.51 -7.22
N VAL A 7 6.15 -14.09 -8.34
CA VAL A 7 6.90 -14.96 -9.25
C VAL A 7 8.24 -14.31 -9.55
N LEU A 8 9.33 -15.04 -9.29
CA LEU A 8 10.68 -14.60 -9.59
C LEU A 8 11.22 -15.39 -10.77
N ARG A 9 11.73 -14.68 -11.78
CA ARG A 9 12.43 -15.22 -12.94
C ARG A 9 13.74 -14.46 -13.13
N GLY A 10 14.70 -15.03 -13.80
CA GLY A 10 16.06 -14.49 -13.88
C GLY A 10 16.13 -12.98 -14.17
N SER A 11 15.38 -12.48 -15.15
CA SER A 11 15.41 -11.08 -15.57
C SER A 11 14.22 -10.23 -15.11
N TYR A 12 13.23 -10.83 -14.46
CA TYR A 12 12.04 -10.10 -14.02
C TYR A 12 11.37 -10.76 -12.82
N ALA A 13 10.52 -10.01 -12.17
CA ALA A 13 9.62 -10.49 -11.12
C ALA A 13 8.20 -10.01 -11.41
N LEU A 14 7.22 -10.83 -11.06
CA LEU A 14 5.80 -10.45 -11.11
C LEU A 14 5.24 -10.50 -9.71
N PHE A 15 4.44 -9.50 -9.37
CA PHE A 15 3.70 -9.45 -8.12
C PHE A 15 2.24 -9.13 -8.44
N GLY A 16 1.33 -9.92 -7.91
CA GLY A 16 -0.09 -9.73 -8.14
C GLY A 16 -0.86 -9.88 -6.84
N LYS A 17 -1.99 -9.18 -6.78
CA LYS A 17 -2.90 -9.22 -5.64
C LYS A 17 -4.31 -9.07 -6.13
N ASN A 18 -5.24 -9.84 -5.55
CA ASN A 18 -6.65 -9.50 -5.61
C ASN A 18 -7.12 -9.01 -4.24
N SER A 19 -8.16 -8.20 -4.25
CA SER A 19 -8.82 -7.70 -3.04
C SER A 19 -10.32 -7.95 -3.19
N ASP A 20 -10.86 -8.80 -2.32
CA ASP A 20 -12.29 -9.07 -2.32
C ASP A 20 -13.00 -8.01 -1.49
N LEU A 21 -13.45 -6.97 -2.16
CA LEU A 21 -14.14 -5.83 -1.59
C LEU A 21 -15.57 -5.75 -2.13
N SER A 22 -16.34 -4.78 -1.62
CA SER A 22 -17.64 -4.47 -2.21
C SER A 22 -17.48 -4.09 -3.68
N SER A 23 -18.35 -4.62 -4.53
CA SER A 23 -18.32 -4.34 -5.98
C SER A 23 -18.48 -2.86 -6.35
N ASN A 24 -19.02 -2.06 -5.42
CA ASN A 24 -19.23 -0.63 -5.61
C ASN A 24 -18.14 0.23 -4.99
N GLU A 25 -17.11 -0.37 -4.42
CA GLU A 25 -16.02 0.38 -3.82
C GLU A 25 -15.08 0.91 -4.89
N ALA A 26 -14.89 2.24 -4.90
CA ALA A 26 -14.02 2.87 -5.87
C ALA A 26 -12.55 2.70 -5.47
N GLU A 27 -11.73 2.33 -6.44
CA GLU A 27 -10.29 2.22 -6.35
C GLU A 27 -9.62 3.31 -7.16
N VAL A 28 -8.49 3.79 -6.69
CA VAL A 28 -7.65 4.73 -7.44
C VAL A 28 -6.22 4.19 -7.52
N THR A 29 -5.60 4.42 -8.67
CA THR A 29 -4.18 4.13 -8.90
C THR A 29 -3.45 5.46 -9.04
N GLU A 30 -2.41 5.66 -8.24
CA GLU A 30 -1.73 6.94 -8.15
C GLU A 30 -0.21 6.75 -8.21
N LEU A 31 0.45 7.69 -8.87
CA LEU A 31 1.91 7.79 -8.86
C LEU A 31 2.31 8.93 -7.93
N TYR A 32 3.11 8.63 -6.91
CA TYR A 32 3.69 9.61 -6.01
C TYR A 32 5.18 9.73 -6.30
N PRO A 33 5.66 10.92 -6.72
CA PRO A 33 7.09 11.13 -6.96
C PRO A 33 7.91 11.00 -5.68
N ALA A 34 9.21 10.71 -5.84
CA ALA A 34 10.17 10.78 -4.75
C ALA A 34 10.12 12.18 -4.10
N ARG A 35 10.21 12.22 -2.77
CA ARG A 35 10.00 13.46 -2.04
C ARG A 35 10.75 13.49 -0.72
N ILE A 36 11.13 14.74 -0.32
CA ILE A 36 11.64 15.04 1.02
C ILE A 36 10.53 15.71 1.81
N TYR A 37 10.35 15.30 3.06
CA TYR A 37 9.29 15.79 3.94
C TYR A 37 9.90 16.54 5.13
N ASP A 38 9.26 17.63 5.53
CA ASP A 38 9.67 18.45 6.67
C ASP A 38 8.97 18.08 7.97
N GLY A 39 7.79 17.48 7.90
CA GLY A 39 7.00 17.14 9.07
C GLY A 39 7.53 15.93 9.83
N ASP A 40 7.15 15.83 11.10
CA ASP A 40 7.54 14.72 11.98
C ASP A 40 6.52 13.60 12.01
N GLU A 41 5.26 13.90 11.72
CA GLU A 41 4.15 12.95 11.75
C GLU A 41 3.23 13.14 10.56
N VAL A 42 2.54 12.08 10.19
CA VAL A 42 1.51 12.09 9.17
C VAL A 42 0.24 11.42 9.68
N ALA A 43 -0.89 12.05 9.39
CA ALA A 43 -2.19 11.49 9.73
C ALA A 43 -2.62 10.45 8.69
N CYS A 44 -2.80 9.22 9.17
CA CYS A 44 -3.43 8.15 8.39
C CYS A 44 -4.94 8.19 8.61
N THR A 45 -5.65 7.20 8.06
CA THR A 45 -7.11 7.13 8.19
C THR A 45 -7.55 7.11 9.67
N TYR A 46 -6.82 6.39 10.53
CA TYR A 46 -7.22 6.17 11.93
C TYR A 46 -6.17 6.54 12.97
N ARG A 47 -4.97 6.92 12.57
CA ARG A 47 -3.88 7.15 13.52
C ARG A 47 -2.80 8.05 12.94
N LEU A 48 -1.98 8.61 13.83
CA LEU A 48 -0.75 9.29 13.45
C LEU A 48 0.41 8.28 13.40
N ILE A 49 1.28 8.45 12.44
CA ILE A 49 2.53 7.67 12.34
C ILE A 49 3.70 8.63 12.11
N PRO A 50 4.94 8.21 12.45
CA PRO A 50 6.11 9.02 12.10
C PRO A 50 6.21 9.24 10.60
N GLN A 51 6.56 10.44 10.18
CA GLN A 51 6.81 10.77 8.78
C GLN A 51 8.22 10.34 8.39
N ALA A 52 8.35 9.60 7.30
CA ALA A 52 9.64 9.35 6.69
C ALA A 52 10.22 10.67 6.16
N LYS A 53 11.52 10.90 6.39
CA LYS A 53 12.17 12.14 5.92
C LYS A 53 12.31 12.17 4.41
N GLU A 54 12.47 11.03 3.79
CA GLU A 54 12.63 10.89 2.34
C GLU A 54 11.91 9.64 1.86
N THR A 55 11.24 9.74 0.72
CA THR A 55 10.56 8.62 0.08
C THR A 55 10.99 8.49 -1.37
N LEU A 56 11.01 7.26 -1.86
CA LEU A 56 11.16 6.96 -3.27
C LEU A 56 9.83 7.18 -4.00
N SER A 57 9.89 7.29 -5.32
CA SER A 57 8.66 7.30 -6.11
C SER A 57 7.96 5.95 -6.00
N VAL A 58 6.63 5.98 -5.95
CA VAL A 58 5.81 4.79 -5.78
C VAL A 58 4.56 4.88 -6.64
N LEU A 59 4.22 3.75 -7.29
CA LEU A 59 2.94 3.55 -7.94
C LEU A 59 2.12 2.66 -7.00
N LEU A 60 0.93 3.11 -6.63
CA LEU A 60 0.09 2.38 -5.69
C LEU A 60 -1.38 2.39 -6.08
N SER A 61 -2.12 1.43 -5.55
CA SER A 61 -3.57 1.34 -5.70
C SER A 61 -4.22 1.20 -4.34
N ARG A 62 -5.32 1.95 -4.15
CA ARG A 62 -6.03 1.98 -2.87
C ARG A 62 -7.53 2.28 -3.06
N PRO A 63 -8.38 1.83 -2.12
CA PRO A 63 -9.72 2.39 -2.02
C PRO A 63 -9.67 3.91 -1.76
N VAL A 64 -10.64 4.65 -2.27
CA VAL A 64 -10.65 6.12 -2.17
C VAL A 64 -10.58 6.64 -0.73
N TRP A 65 -11.12 5.90 0.23
CA TRP A 65 -11.16 6.30 1.64
C TRP A 65 -9.87 5.99 2.43
N MET A 66 -9.01 5.14 1.87
CA MET A 66 -7.84 4.63 2.59
C MET A 66 -6.64 5.56 2.44
N TRP A 67 -5.99 5.88 3.56
CA TRP A 67 -4.62 6.37 3.54
C TRP A 67 -3.68 5.17 3.46
N GLY A 68 -2.75 5.20 2.53
CA GLY A 68 -1.84 4.09 2.25
C GLY A 68 -2.21 3.38 0.96
N ALA A 69 -2.03 2.09 0.91
CA ALA A 69 -2.27 1.33 -0.31
C ALA A 69 -2.66 -0.12 -0.02
N GLU A 70 -3.34 -0.75 -0.95
CA GLU A 70 -3.56 -2.19 -0.96
C GLU A 70 -2.42 -2.92 -1.64
N ILE A 71 -1.87 -2.30 -2.68
CA ILE A 71 -0.72 -2.80 -3.42
C ILE A 71 0.11 -1.62 -3.92
N GLY A 72 1.40 -1.77 -3.95
CA GLY A 72 2.28 -0.76 -4.49
C GLY A 72 3.64 -1.31 -4.89
N VAL A 73 4.32 -0.55 -5.74
CA VAL A 73 5.69 -0.85 -6.16
C VAL A 73 6.47 0.46 -6.20
N ASN A 74 7.70 0.46 -5.70
CA ASN A 74 8.55 1.63 -5.74
C ASN A 74 9.59 1.57 -6.87
N GLU A 75 10.29 2.67 -7.09
CA GLU A 75 11.32 2.77 -8.14
C GLU A 75 12.51 1.84 -7.92
N ALA A 76 12.72 1.34 -6.72
CA ALA A 76 13.75 0.35 -6.42
C ALA A 76 13.31 -1.10 -6.71
N GLY A 77 12.09 -1.30 -7.20
CA GLY A 77 11.58 -2.62 -7.55
C GLY A 77 11.04 -3.42 -6.37
N VAL A 78 10.74 -2.78 -5.24
CA VAL A 78 10.10 -3.43 -4.11
C VAL A 78 8.59 -3.35 -4.27
N ALA A 79 7.92 -4.49 -4.26
CA ALA A 79 6.47 -4.58 -4.33
C ALA A 79 5.91 -5.09 -3.00
N ILE A 80 4.79 -4.52 -2.57
CA ILE A 80 4.11 -4.86 -1.33
C ILE A 80 2.61 -4.96 -1.61
N GLY A 81 1.96 -5.94 -0.99
CA GLY A 81 0.51 -6.02 -0.93
C GLY A 81 0.09 -6.33 0.50
N ASN A 82 -0.98 -5.72 0.95
CA ASN A 82 -1.53 -6.01 2.28
C ASN A 82 -2.60 -7.10 2.20
N GLU A 83 -2.88 -7.72 3.33
CA GLU A 83 -3.99 -8.63 3.48
C GLU A 83 -4.68 -8.37 4.82
N ALA A 84 -6.00 -8.25 4.78
CA ALA A 84 -6.78 -8.08 5.99
C ALA A 84 -6.87 -9.40 6.75
N VAL A 85 -6.54 -9.37 8.03
CA VAL A 85 -6.65 -10.51 8.93
C VAL A 85 -7.68 -10.19 9.99
N PHE A 86 -8.78 -10.93 9.98
CA PHE A 86 -9.87 -10.75 10.94
C PHE A 86 -9.67 -11.69 12.12
N THR A 87 -9.35 -11.13 13.27
CA THR A 87 -9.10 -11.88 14.50
C THR A 87 -9.96 -11.35 15.63
N LYS A 88 -9.93 -12.03 16.78
CA LYS A 88 -10.56 -11.54 18.02
C LYS A 88 -9.76 -10.43 18.70
N GLY A 89 -8.60 -10.08 18.16
CA GLY A 89 -7.77 -9.01 18.68
C GLY A 89 -8.37 -7.62 18.41
N LYS A 90 -7.72 -6.60 18.94
CA LYS A 90 -8.11 -5.20 18.71
C LYS A 90 -7.60 -4.73 17.37
N TYR A 91 -8.47 -4.06 16.62
CA TYR A 91 -8.08 -3.40 15.37
C TYR A 91 -7.42 -2.05 15.65
N GLY A 92 -6.46 -1.69 14.80
CA GLY A 92 -5.82 -0.38 14.88
C GLY A 92 -4.84 -0.20 16.02
N ALA A 93 -4.43 -1.28 16.62
CA ALA A 93 -3.42 -1.24 17.66
C ALA A 93 -2.03 -0.99 17.09
#